data_0a63a4897bd089e876f142f6ef8f1a75
#
_entry.id   0a63a4897bd089e876f142f6ef8f1a75
#
_cell.length_a   1.000
_cell.length_b   1.000
_cell.length_c   1.000
_cell.angle_alpha   90.00
_cell.angle_beta   90.00
_cell.angle_gamma   90.00
#
_symmetry.space_group_name_H-M   'P 1'
#
loop_
_entity.id
_entity.type
_entity.pdbx_description
1 polymer ?
#
loop_
_entity_poly.entity_id
_entity_poly.type
_entity_poly.pdbx_seq_one_letter_code
_entity_poly.pdbx_strand_id
1 'polypeptide(L)'
;SITKDIIKKYGPVVRSGSEVFEERSSFQVIPVSPALDIALGGGLVEGTWATFMGDPKSGKTTTALQFAATCQSEEHGSRPVIYMDVEGRLKSMNLSGVHGLKIEEIKVVGANDEPMSAEQYLNIAETYIKQTPNCVMIVDSISALIPEKELIDDVNAQFRPSLPKLLKNWCKKLGGIVPRQRAIVLMIV
;
A
#
# COMPACT_ATOMS: atom_id res chain seq x y z
N SER A 1 15.48 -36.85 -6.82
CA SER A 1 15.65 -35.84 -7.90
C SER A 1 15.92 -34.48 -7.26
N ILE A 2 16.72 -33.65 -7.89
CA ILE A 2 17.13 -32.32 -7.37
C ILE A 2 15.91 -31.53 -6.85
N THR A 3 14.81 -31.52 -7.58
CA THR A 3 13.57 -30.86 -7.18
C THR A 3 13.01 -31.39 -5.84
N LYS A 4 12.99 -32.72 -5.65
CA LYS A 4 12.52 -33.33 -4.40
C LYS A 4 13.42 -32.95 -3.22
N ASP A 5 14.72 -32.88 -3.44
CA ASP A 5 15.68 -32.54 -2.39
C ASP A 5 15.57 -31.05 -1.99
N ILE A 6 15.32 -30.17 -2.96
CA ILE A 6 15.04 -28.75 -2.72
C ILE A 6 13.75 -28.58 -1.93
N ILE A 7 12.65 -29.25 -2.34
CA ILE A 7 11.36 -29.16 -1.65
C ILE A 7 11.47 -29.72 -0.22
N LYS A 8 12.22 -30.80 0.00
CA LYS A 8 12.45 -31.36 1.33
C LYS A 8 13.19 -30.38 2.24
N LYS A 9 14.15 -29.63 1.71
CA LYS A 9 14.98 -28.69 2.50
C LYS A 9 14.32 -27.33 2.75
N TYR A 10 13.59 -26.81 1.76
CA TYR A 10 13.10 -25.43 1.77
C TYR A 10 11.58 -25.30 1.71
N GLY A 11 10.84 -26.42 1.73
CA GLY A 11 9.39 -26.44 1.55
C GLY A 11 8.98 -26.33 0.07
N PRO A 12 7.70 -26.13 -0.25
CA PRO A 12 7.15 -26.14 -1.61
C PRO A 12 7.51 -24.86 -2.38
N VAL A 13 8.80 -24.63 -2.61
CA VAL A 13 9.33 -23.42 -3.26
C VAL A 13 9.48 -23.56 -4.78
N VAL A 14 9.33 -24.78 -5.32
CA VAL A 14 9.42 -25.06 -6.75
C VAL A 14 8.03 -25.32 -7.30
N ARG A 15 7.63 -24.52 -8.28
CA ARG A 15 6.34 -24.62 -8.98
C ARG A 15 6.58 -24.64 -10.50
N SER A 16 5.64 -25.18 -11.24
CA SER A 16 5.69 -25.12 -12.71
C SER A 16 5.35 -23.72 -13.23
N GLY A 17 5.80 -23.39 -14.42
CA GLY A 17 5.44 -22.12 -15.05
C GLY A 17 3.94 -21.99 -15.33
N SER A 18 3.26 -23.12 -15.62
CA SER A 18 1.80 -23.16 -15.79
C SER A 18 1.05 -22.82 -14.50
N GLU A 19 1.44 -23.41 -13.36
CA GLU A 19 0.84 -23.08 -12.06
C GLU A 19 0.99 -21.59 -11.72
N VAL A 20 2.15 -21.00 -11.98
CA VAL A 20 2.39 -19.57 -11.76
C VAL A 20 1.54 -18.72 -12.71
N PHE A 21 1.41 -19.13 -13.98
CA PHE A 21 0.59 -18.42 -14.97
C PHE A 21 -0.89 -18.44 -14.59
N GLU A 22 -1.44 -19.59 -14.22
CA GLU A 22 -2.83 -19.72 -13.78
C GLU A 22 -3.12 -18.85 -12.55
N GLU A 23 -2.25 -18.90 -11.54
CA GLU A 23 -2.36 -18.05 -10.35
C GLU A 23 -2.40 -16.56 -10.72
N ARG A 24 -1.47 -16.11 -11.57
CA ARG A 24 -1.38 -14.69 -11.97
C ARG A 24 -2.53 -14.26 -12.87
N SER A 25 -3.00 -15.12 -13.74
CA SER A 25 -4.16 -14.86 -14.61
C SER A 25 -5.47 -14.70 -13.83
N SER A 26 -5.53 -15.19 -12.58
CA SER A 26 -6.68 -15.01 -11.70
C SER A 26 -6.69 -13.68 -10.96
N PHE A 27 -5.65 -12.83 -11.12
CA PHE A 27 -5.58 -11.53 -10.46
C PHE A 27 -6.56 -10.55 -11.10
N GLN A 28 -7.32 -9.85 -10.26
CA GLN A 28 -8.25 -8.82 -10.72
C GLN A 28 -7.50 -7.56 -11.12
N VAL A 29 -8.04 -6.87 -12.13
CA VAL A 29 -7.69 -5.50 -12.49
C VAL A 29 -8.80 -4.60 -11.97
N ILE A 30 -8.46 -3.63 -11.13
CA ILE A 30 -9.44 -2.76 -10.47
C ILE A 30 -9.31 -1.35 -11.04
N PRO A 31 -10.40 -0.78 -11.57
CA PRO A 31 -10.37 0.54 -12.17
C PRO A 31 -10.10 1.64 -11.14
N VAL A 32 -9.36 2.65 -11.55
CA VAL A 32 -9.00 3.82 -10.74
C VAL A 32 -9.81 5.05 -11.17
N SER A 33 -9.71 5.39 -12.45
CA SER A 33 -10.49 6.44 -13.10
C SER A 33 -10.38 6.27 -14.62
N PRO A 34 -11.36 6.75 -15.40
CA PRO A 34 -11.38 6.51 -16.84
C PRO A 34 -10.08 6.88 -17.57
N ALA A 35 -9.46 8.00 -17.19
CA ALA A 35 -8.21 8.46 -17.81
C ALA A 35 -7.02 7.57 -17.45
N LEU A 36 -6.90 7.17 -16.18
CA LEU A 36 -5.83 6.27 -15.72
C LEU A 36 -6.03 4.85 -16.25
N ASP A 37 -7.25 4.37 -16.30
CA ASP A 37 -7.58 3.03 -16.76
C ASP A 37 -7.19 2.81 -18.22
N ILE A 38 -7.41 3.82 -19.09
CA ILE A 38 -6.95 3.79 -20.47
C ILE A 38 -5.42 3.64 -20.51
N ALA A 39 -4.69 4.42 -19.71
CA ALA A 39 -3.24 4.39 -19.69
C ALA A 39 -2.67 3.10 -19.07
N LEU A 40 -3.37 2.50 -18.11
CA LEU A 40 -2.95 1.31 -17.37
C LEU A 40 -3.49 0.00 -17.95
N GLY A 41 -4.30 0.06 -19.02
CA GLY A 41 -4.92 -1.13 -19.61
C GLY A 41 -6.04 -1.73 -18.76
N GLY A 42 -6.77 -0.89 -18.01
CA GLY A 42 -7.96 -1.26 -17.23
C GLY A 42 -7.94 -0.87 -15.76
N GLY A 43 -6.77 -0.54 -15.20
CA GLY A 43 -6.64 -0.15 -13.79
C GLY A 43 -5.42 -0.76 -13.10
N LEU A 44 -5.48 -0.86 -11.77
CA LEU A 44 -4.42 -1.47 -10.96
C LEU A 44 -4.67 -2.96 -10.76
N VAL A 45 -3.63 -3.76 -10.96
CA VAL A 45 -3.68 -5.22 -10.77
C VAL A 45 -3.48 -5.55 -9.29
N GLU A 46 -4.16 -6.57 -8.79
CA GLU A 46 -3.89 -7.15 -7.48
C GLU A 46 -2.41 -7.51 -7.29
N GLY A 47 -1.93 -7.40 -6.07
CA GLY A 47 -0.57 -7.75 -5.74
C GLY A 47 0.47 -6.77 -6.26
N THR A 48 0.10 -5.52 -6.53
CA THR A 48 0.99 -4.50 -7.07
C THR A 48 1.21 -3.31 -6.13
N TRP A 49 2.25 -2.55 -6.48
CA TRP A 49 2.58 -1.27 -5.89
C TRP A 49 2.28 -0.17 -6.90
N ALA A 50 1.65 0.90 -6.45
CA ALA A 50 1.43 2.08 -7.26
C ALA A 50 1.86 3.34 -6.51
N THR A 51 2.34 4.34 -7.24
CA THR A 51 2.71 5.63 -6.67
C THR A 51 1.98 6.74 -7.42
N PHE A 52 1.23 7.55 -6.67
CA PHE A 52 0.61 8.76 -7.19
C PHE A 52 1.52 9.94 -6.90
N MET A 53 2.07 10.52 -7.95
CA MET A 53 2.96 11.68 -7.90
C MET A 53 2.31 12.87 -8.60
N GLY A 54 2.54 14.06 -8.09
CA GLY A 54 2.04 15.28 -8.71
C GLY A 54 2.06 16.46 -7.74
N ASP A 55 1.73 17.64 -8.26
CA ASP A 55 1.73 18.87 -7.50
C ASP A 55 0.78 18.82 -6.29
N PRO A 56 1.01 19.62 -5.25
CA PRO A 56 0.06 19.79 -4.17
C PRO A 56 -1.32 20.18 -4.71
N LYS A 57 -2.37 19.60 -4.13
CA LYS A 57 -3.78 19.82 -4.54
C LYS A 57 -4.15 19.32 -5.95
N SER A 58 -3.33 18.47 -6.57
CA SER A 58 -3.65 17.84 -7.87
C SER A 58 -4.70 16.72 -7.80
N GLY A 59 -5.24 16.41 -6.63
CA GLY A 59 -6.29 15.40 -6.44
C GLY A 59 -5.79 14.01 -6.09
N LYS A 60 -4.50 13.83 -5.77
CA LYS A 60 -3.92 12.52 -5.43
C LYS A 60 -4.70 11.77 -4.34
N THR A 61 -4.93 12.42 -3.20
CA THR A 61 -5.70 11.87 -2.08
C THR A 61 -7.14 11.54 -2.50
N THR A 62 -7.80 12.44 -3.24
CA THR A 62 -9.17 12.20 -3.72
C THR A 62 -9.23 10.99 -4.65
N THR A 63 -8.26 10.86 -5.58
CA THR A 63 -8.17 9.71 -6.48
C THR A 63 -7.90 8.41 -5.71
N ALA A 64 -7.04 8.45 -4.69
CA ALA A 64 -6.76 7.30 -3.85
C ALA A 64 -8.00 6.85 -3.04
N LEU A 65 -8.77 7.80 -2.50
CA LEU A 65 -10.02 7.50 -1.80
C LEU A 65 -11.12 7.01 -2.75
N GLN A 66 -11.20 7.55 -3.98
CA GLN A 66 -12.11 7.03 -4.99
C GLN A 66 -11.75 5.59 -5.39
N PHE A 67 -10.48 5.29 -5.55
CA PHE A 67 -9.99 3.93 -5.76
C PHE A 67 -10.33 3.01 -4.57
N ALA A 68 -10.19 3.51 -3.35
CA ALA A 68 -10.60 2.77 -2.15
C ALA A 68 -12.10 2.42 -2.19
N ALA A 69 -12.96 3.37 -2.57
CA ALA A 69 -14.39 3.14 -2.73
C ALA A 69 -14.70 2.04 -3.76
N THR A 70 -14.00 2.07 -4.91
CA THR A 70 -14.09 1.02 -5.93
C THR A 70 -13.68 -0.34 -5.35
N CYS A 71 -12.59 -0.41 -4.60
CA CYS A 71 -12.10 -1.64 -3.98
C CYS A 71 -13.05 -2.19 -2.90
N GLN A 72 -13.80 -1.34 -2.22
CA GLN A 72 -14.81 -1.74 -1.22
C GLN A 72 -16.10 -2.27 -1.82
N SER A 73 -16.31 -2.14 -3.14
CA SER A 73 -17.48 -2.67 -3.80
C SER A 73 -17.48 -4.21 -3.81
N GLU A 74 -18.67 -4.81 -3.86
CA GLU A 74 -18.84 -6.26 -3.96
C GLU A 74 -18.20 -6.82 -5.24
N GLU A 75 -18.29 -6.08 -6.34
CA GLU A 75 -17.69 -6.42 -7.64
C GLU A 75 -16.17 -6.65 -7.54
N HIS A 76 -15.49 -5.90 -6.66
CA HIS A 76 -14.05 -5.99 -6.46
C HIS A 76 -13.64 -6.69 -5.16
N GLY A 77 -14.59 -7.41 -4.53
CA GLY A 77 -14.34 -8.31 -3.41
C GLY A 77 -14.37 -7.66 -2.04
N SER A 78 -15.03 -6.50 -1.88
CA SER A 78 -15.23 -5.82 -0.59
C SER A 78 -13.93 -5.72 0.21
N ARG A 79 -12.90 -5.15 -0.40
CA ARG A 79 -11.53 -5.17 0.12
C ARG A 79 -11.38 -4.31 1.36
N PRO A 80 -10.72 -4.82 2.40
CA PRO A 80 -10.33 -4.01 3.55
C PRO A 80 -9.42 -2.86 3.13
N VAL A 81 -9.73 -1.63 3.56
CA VAL A 81 -8.94 -0.43 3.27
C VAL A 81 -8.25 0.03 4.54
N ILE A 82 -6.94 0.19 4.47
CA ILE A 82 -6.10 0.77 5.52
C ILE A 82 -5.48 2.06 4.99
N TYR A 83 -5.74 3.16 5.66
CA TYR A 83 -5.26 4.48 5.29
C TYR A 83 -4.27 4.98 6.35
N MET A 84 -3.03 5.18 5.95
CA MET A 84 -1.97 5.75 6.78
C MET A 84 -1.98 7.27 6.59
N ASP A 85 -2.62 7.99 7.52
CA ASP A 85 -2.67 9.46 7.54
C ASP A 85 -1.41 10.02 8.19
N VAL A 86 -0.31 9.99 7.44
CA VAL A 86 1.01 10.44 7.93
C VAL A 86 1.05 11.95 8.13
N GLU A 87 0.34 12.70 7.28
CA GLU A 87 0.28 14.15 7.37
C GLU A 87 -0.73 14.66 8.41
N GLY A 88 -1.62 13.81 8.91
CA GLY A 88 -2.71 14.22 9.82
C GLY A 88 -3.71 15.15 9.15
N ARG A 89 -3.90 15.04 7.84
CA ARG A 89 -4.72 15.97 7.05
C ARG A 89 -6.01 15.39 6.50
N LEU A 90 -6.31 14.15 6.83
CA LEU A 90 -7.55 13.51 6.39
C LEU A 90 -8.75 14.17 7.06
N LYS A 91 -9.53 14.93 6.29
CA LYS A 91 -10.70 15.66 6.81
C LYS A 91 -11.99 14.89 6.49
N SER A 92 -13.02 15.10 7.31
CA SER A 92 -14.34 14.54 7.08
C SER A 92 -14.88 14.84 5.68
N MET A 93 -14.64 16.05 5.16
CA MET A 93 -15.05 16.44 3.82
C MET A 93 -14.32 15.65 2.71
N ASN A 94 -13.10 15.18 2.93
CA ASN A 94 -12.41 14.33 1.98
C ASN A 94 -13.08 12.95 1.87
N LEU A 95 -13.54 12.43 2.99
CA LEU A 95 -14.23 11.15 3.08
C LEU A 95 -15.66 11.23 2.55
N SER A 96 -16.44 12.20 3.03
CA SER A 96 -17.86 12.37 2.64
C SER A 96 -18.05 12.80 1.19
N GLY A 97 -17.04 13.40 0.57
CA GLY A 97 -17.07 13.83 -0.82
C GLY A 97 -16.83 12.71 -1.84
N VAL A 98 -16.46 11.52 -1.39
CA VAL A 98 -16.19 10.37 -2.27
C VAL A 98 -17.41 9.46 -2.36
N HIS A 99 -17.97 9.37 -3.56
CA HIS A 99 -19.14 8.55 -3.78
C HIS A 99 -18.84 7.05 -3.61
N GLY A 100 -19.68 6.36 -2.84
CA GLY A 100 -19.58 4.91 -2.63
C GLY A 100 -18.53 4.50 -1.60
N LEU A 101 -17.81 5.44 -0.99
CA LEU A 101 -16.83 5.16 0.05
C LEU A 101 -17.55 4.74 1.35
N LYS A 102 -17.27 3.52 1.81
CA LYS A 102 -17.76 3.01 3.11
C LYS A 102 -16.80 3.46 4.20
N ILE A 103 -17.04 4.64 4.74
CA ILE A 103 -16.13 5.35 5.67
C ILE A 103 -15.87 4.53 6.93
N GLU A 104 -16.93 3.91 7.46
CA GLU A 104 -16.91 3.09 8.69
C GLU A 104 -16.06 1.81 8.55
N GLU A 105 -15.81 1.37 7.32
CA GLU A 105 -14.99 0.19 7.03
C GLU A 105 -13.50 0.53 6.84
N ILE A 106 -13.13 1.82 6.76
CA ILE A 106 -11.74 2.24 6.60
C ILE A 106 -11.03 2.20 7.96
N LYS A 107 -9.85 1.58 8.01
CA LYS A 107 -8.94 1.66 9.15
C LYS A 107 -7.97 2.81 8.92
N VAL A 108 -8.14 3.89 9.67
CA VAL A 108 -7.23 5.04 9.60
C VAL A 108 -6.16 4.89 10.68
N VAL A 109 -4.91 4.98 10.27
CA VAL A 109 -3.73 4.96 11.15
C VAL A 109 -3.08 6.33 11.07
N GLY A 110 -3.03 7.02 12.19
CA GLY A 110 -2.42 8.34 12.34
C GLY A 110 -1.82 8.50 13.72
N ALA A 111 -0.98 9.52 13.89
CA ALA A 111 -0.45 9.88 15.19
C ALA A 111 -1.58 10.45 16.07
N ASN A 112 -1.58 10.08 17.35
CA ASN A 112 -2.45 10.67 18.35
C ASN A 112 -1.75 11.90 19.00
N ASP A 113 -1.43 11.80 20.29
CA ASP A 113 -0.82 12.91 21.04
C ASP A 113 0.70 13.05 20.78
N GLU A 114 1.36 11.95 20.37
CA GLU A 114 2.79 11.92 20.07
C GLU A 114 3.05 11.61 18.59
N PRO A 115 4.05 12.24 17.97
CA PRO A 115 4.41 11.95 16.59
C PRO A 115 4.94 10.51 16.43
N MET A 116 4.48 9.84 15.39
CA MET A 116 4.95 8.49 15.03
C MET A 116 6.11 8.57 14.04
N SER A 117 7.12 7.72 14.25
CA SER A 117 8.23 7.59 13.32
C SER A 117 7.85 6.85 12.02
N ALA A 118 8.65 7.06 10.97
CA ALA A 118 8.52 6.32 9.72
C ALA A 118 8.57 4.79 9.95
N GLU A 119 9.45 4.34 10.85
CA GLU A 119 9.59 2.94 11.24
C GLU A 119 8.29 2.39 11.83
N GLN A 120 7.63 3.16 12.70
CA GLN A 120 6.36 2.76 13.30
C GLN A 120 5.26 2.64 12.26
N TYR A 121 5.07 3.66 11.40
CA TYR A 121 4.10 3.61 10.31
C TYR A 121 4.34 2.40 9.40
N LEU A 122 5.58 2.19 8.95
CA LEU A 122 5.93 1.11 8.03
C LEU A 122 5.77 -0.28 8.67
N ASN A 123 6.04 -0.42 9.97
CA ASN A 123 5.82 -1.67 10.71
C ASN A 123 4.33 -1.99 10.86
N ILE A 124 3.50 -0.99 11.12
CA ILE A 124 2.04 -1.16 11.18
C ILE A 124 1.51 -1.56 9.80
N ALA A 125 1.94 -0.86 8.72
CA ALA A 125 1.56 -1.18 7.36
C ALA A 125 1.97 -2.62 6.98
N GLU A 126 3.19 -3.03 7.32
CA GLU A 126 3.68 -4.40 7.11
C GLU A 126 2.80 -5.43 7.81
N THR A 127 2.40 -5.15 9.06
CA THR A 127 1.56 -6.05 9.85
C THR A 127 0.20 -6.24 9.17
N TYR A 128 -0.45 -5.16 8.74
CA TYR A 128 -1.71 -5.23 8.02
C TYR A 128 -1.57 -6.01 6.70
N ILE A 129 -0.56 -5.71 5.88
CA ILE A 129 -0.35 -6.39 4.59
C ILE A 129 -0.15 -7.89 4.79
N LYS A 130 0.55 -8.31 5.86
CA LYS A 130 0.78 -9.73 6.15
C LYS A 130 -0.45 -10.47 6.66
N GLN A 131 -1.29 -9.79 7.43
CA GLN A 131 -2.39 -10.42 8.17
C GLN A 131 -3.77 -10.19 7.56
N THR A 132 -3.87 -9.29 6.58
CA THR A 132 -5.14 -8.94 5.95
C THR A 132 -5.06 -9.19 4.44
N PRO A 133 -5.43 -10.39 3.98
CA PRO A 133 -5.45 -10.72 2.55
C PRO A 133 -6.34 -9.74 1.77
N ASN A 134 -5.98 -9.48 0.52
CA ASN A 134 -6.69 -8.59 -0.40
C ASN A 134 -6.79 -7.13 0.07
N CYS A 135 -6.04 -6.68 1.08
CA CYS A 135 -6.16 -5.32 1.57
C CYS A 135 -5.65 -4.29 0.54
N VAL A 136 -6.21 -3.09 0.66
CA VAL A 136 -5.71 -1.89 0.00
C VAL A 136 -5.05 -1.02 1.06
N MET A 137 -3.75 -0.83 0.93
CA MET A 137 -2.93 0.00 1.80
C MET A 137 -2.65 1.32 1.11
N ILE A 138 -3.11 2.44 1.69
CA ILE A 138 -2.83 3.79 1.20
C ILE A 138 -1.89 4.47 2.18
N VAL A 139 -0.78 5.02 1.70
CA VAL A 139 0.17 5.80 2.52
C VAL A 139 0.17 7.25 2.03
N ASP A 140 -0.41 8.14 2.80
CA ASP A 140 -0.56 9.57 2.47
C ASP A 140 0.09 10.46 3.54
N SER A 141 1.28 10.99 3.25
CA SER A 141 2.18 10.79 2.12
C SER A 141 3.51 10.20 2.57
N ILE A 142 4.21 9.54 1.66
CA ILE A 142 5.56 9.03 1.93
C ILE A 142 6.54 10.15 2.26
N SER A 143 6.37 11.31 1.62
CA SER A 143 7.23 12.48 1.84
C SER A 143 7.11 13.07 3.24
N ALA A 144 6.03 12.78 3.96
CA ALA A 144 5.83 13.22 5.35
C ALA A 144 6.38 12.25 6.41
N LEU A 145 6.86 11.08 5.99
CA LEU A 145 7.46 10.11 6.90
C LEU A 145 8.79 10.65 7.47
N ILE A 146 8.90 10.70 8.79
CA ILE A 146 10.09 11.15 9.49
C ILE A 146 10.74 9.96 10.20
N PRO A 147 11.99 9.57 9.86
CA PRO A 147 12.71 8.52 10.55
C PRO A 147 12.87 8.79 12.05
N GLU A 148 12.87 7.75 12.89
CA GLU A 148 12.94 7.87 14.35
C GLU A 148 14.12 8.72 14.82
N LYS A 149 15.28 8.58 14.20
CA LYS A 149 16.46 9.39 14.51
C LYS A 149 16.24 10.88 14.28
N GLU A 150 15.46 11.23 13.25
CA GLU A 150 15.16 12.62 12.90
C GLU A 150 14.08 13.23 13.81
N LEU A 151 13.26 12.38 14.48
CA LEU A 151 12.29 12.83 15.48
C LEU A 151 12.93 13.15 16.83
N ILE A 152 14.04 12.49 17.18
CA ILE A 152 14.69 12.58 18.51
C ILE A 152 15.78 13.64 18.52
N ASP A 153 16.45 13.86 17.38
CA ASP A 153 17.61 14.75 17.29
C ASP A 153 17.22 16.24 17.16
N ASP A 154 18.12 17.11 17.57
CA ASP A 154 17.95 18.57 17.49
C ASP A 154 17.85 19.04 16.01
N VAL A 155 17.03 20.06 15.76
CA VAL A 155 16.77 20.64 14.41
C VAL A 155 18.06 21.05 13.66
N ASN A 156 19.17 21.26 14.39
CA ASN A 156 20.49 21.63 13.84
C ASN A 156 21.40 20.45 13.54
N ALA A 157 20.99 19.21 13.78
CA ALA A 157 21.83 18.05 13.48
C ALA A 157 21.98 17.84 11.97
N GLN A 158 23.19 17.52 11.51
CA GLN A 158 23.42 17.17 10.10
C GLN A 158 22.91 15.76 9.83
N PHE A 159 21.74 15.67 9.20
CA PHE A 159 21.12 14.38 8.85
C PHE A 159 21.66 13.84 7.53
N ARG A 160 21.95 12.53 7.52
CA ARG A 160 22.02 11.78 6.27
C ARG A 160 20.62 11.26 5.96
N PRO A 161 20.10 11.42 4.72
CA PRO A 161 18.79 10.95 4.36
C PRO A 161 18.65 9.45 4.66
N SER A 162 17.90 9.10 5.71
CA SER A 162 17.70 7.71 6.13
C SER A 162 16.42 7.11 5.54
N LEU A 163 15.43 7.94 5.23
CA LEU A 163 14.13 7.54 4.69
C LEU A 163 14.21 6.73 3.37
N PRO A 164 15.01 7.11 2.35
CA PRO A 164 15.11 6.30 1.12
C PRO A 164 15.62 4.88 1.35
N LYS A 165 16.58 4.73 2.28
CA LYS A 165 17.10 3.41 2.66
C LYS A 165 16.07 2.58 3.40
N LEU A 166 15.31 3.20 4.29
CA LEU A 166 14.23 2.58 5.03
C LEU A 166 13.13 2.08 4.08
N LEU A 167 12.64 2.94 3.19
CA LEU A 167 11.63 2.59 2.18
C LEU A 167 12.12 1.48 1.25
N LYS A 168 13.36 1.57 0.76
CA LYS A 168 13.95 0.50 -0.07
C LYS A 168 13.94 -0.85 0.64
N ASN A 169 14.30 -0.88 1.92
CA ASN A 169 14.32 -2.12 2.69
C ASN A 169 12.89 -2.66 2.92
N TRP A 170 11.96 -1.78 3.24
CA TRP A 170 10.55 -2.12 3.42
C TRP A 170 9.94 -2.69 2.13
N CYS A 171 10.12 -2.05 0.99
CA CYS A 171 9.67 -2.55 -0.31
C CYS A 171 10.29 -3.91 -0.66
N LYS A 172 11.60 -4.09 -0.41
CA LYS A 172 12.26 -5.39 -0.63
C LYS A 172 11.67 -6.50 0.24
N LYS A 173 11.44 -6.21 1.51
CA LYS A 173 10.87 -7.16 2.47
C LYS A 173 9.46 -7.62 2.07
N LEU A 174 8.65 -6.70 1.55
CA LEU A 174 7.27 -6.95 1.17
C LEU A 174 7.08 -7.36 -0.30
N GLY A 175 8.12 -7.29 -1.13
CA GLY A 175 8.01 -7.52 -2.57
C GLY A 175 7.44 -8.89 -2.97
N GLY A 176 7.69 -9.95 -2.17
CA GLY A 176 7.08 -11.26 -2.38
C GLY A 176 5.78 -11.46 -1.58
N ILE A 177 5.50 -10.60 -0.59
CA ILE A 177 4.33 -10.74 0.29
C ILE A 177 3.12 -10.09 -0.35
N VAL A 178 3.26 -8.87 -0.88
CA VAL A 178 2.18 -8.12 -1.53
C VAL A 178 1.46 -8.94 -2.62
N PRO A 179 2.16 -9.59 -3.58
CA PRO A 179 1.47 -10.43 -4.56
C PRO A 179 0.80 -11.66 -3.94
N ARG A 180 1.43 -12.31 -2.95
CA ARG A 180 0.84 -13.49 -2.30
C ARG A 180 -0.42 -13.16 -1.51
N GLN A 181 -0.46 -11.99 -0.90
CA GLN A 181 -1.63 -11.49 -0.20
C GLN A 181 -2.65 -10.83 -1.13
N ARG A 182 -2.37 -10.71 -2.44
CA ARG A 182 -3.18 -9.95 -3.41
C ARG A 182 -3.48 -8.52 -2.94
N ALA A 183 -2.60 -7.98 -2.09
CA ALA A 183 -2.72 -6.63 -1.57
C ALA A 183 -2.36 -5.60 -2.66
N ILE A 184 -2.94 -4.41 -2.58
CA ILE A 184 -2.55 -3.27 -3.41
C ILE A 184 -1.98 -2.22 -2.48
N VAL A 185 -0.75 -1.79 -2.74
CA VAL A 185 -0.09 -0.75 -1.94
C VAL A 185 0.00 0.52 -2.77
N LEU A 186 -0.73 1.54 -2.35
CA LEU A 186 -0.79 2.85 -2.99
C LEU A 186 -0.03 3.86 -2.16
N MET A 187 0.97 4.49 -2.74
CA MET A 187 1.81 5.50 -2.10
C MET A 187 1.56 6.86 -2.74
N ILE A 188 1.36 7.89 -1.92
CA ILE A 188 1.20 9.28 -2.35
C ILE A 188 2.50 10.05 -2.08
N VAL A 189 2.94 10.83 -3.09
CA VAL A 189 4.16 11.66 -3.05
C VAL A 189 3.82 13.08 -3.44
#